data_97a1b8b53ca1ee8f031e3820c50fa34a
#
_entry.id   97a1b8b53ca1ee8f031e3820c50fa34a
#
_cell.length_a   1.000
_cell.length_b   1.000
_cell.length_c   1.000
_cell.angle_alpha   90.00
_cell.angle_beta   90.00
_cell.angle_gamma   90.00
#
_symmetry.space_group_name_H-M   'P 1'
#
loop_
_entity.id
_entity.type
_entity.pdbx_description
1 polymer ?
#
loop_
_entity_poly.entity_id
_entity_poly.type
_entity_poly.pdbx_seq_one_letter_code
_entity_poly.pdbx_strand_id
1 'polypeptide(L)'
;MKNKTFLKIIQPDDWHVHLREGDMMKVVTKFSSRFNNRCVVMPNLETPITNSYLARQYKEKLSLITTGLNFTTLLPCYLIDTLDLDDFKFALREDIFVGAKLYPINATTNSS
;
A
#
# COMPACT_ATOMS: atom_id res chain seq x y z
N MET A 1 21.73 20.79 -32.06
CA MET A 1 20.71 19.90 -31.54
C MET A 1 21.38 18.92 -30.58
N LYS A 2 20.91 18.84 -29.35
CA LYS A 2 21.47 17.88 -28.39
C LYS A 2 20.93 16.49 -28.71
N ASN A 3 21.79 15.50 -28.81
CA ASN A 3 21.39 14.11 -28.90
C ASN A 3 20.73 13.69 -27.57
N LYS A 4 19.53 13.14 -27.64
CA LYS A 4 18.84 12.60 -26.47
C LYS A 4 19.17 11.11 -26.34
N THR A 5 19.60 10.72 -25.16
CA THR A 5 19.77 9.31 -24.81
C THR A 5 18.50 8.81 -24.14
N PHE A 6 17.99 7.69 -24.61
CA PHE A 6 16.80 7.04 -24.05
C PHE A 6 17.20 5.72 -23.41
N LEU A 7 16.66 5.48 -22.23
CA LEU A 7 16.72 4.19 -21.57
C LEU A 7 15.31 3.59 -21.54
N LYS A 8 15.15 2.43 -22.15
CA LYS A 8 13.88 1.70 -22.14
C LYS A 8 13.96 0.61 -21.08
N ILE A 9 13.09 0.66 -20.08
CA ILE A 9 13.01 -0.31 -19.00
C ILE A 9 11.57 -0.79 -18.83
N ILE A 10 11.40 -1.95 -18.20
CA ILE A 10 10.10 -2.37 -17.69
C ILE A 10 9.71 -1.39 -16.58
N GLN A 11 8.44 -0.98 -16.55
CA GLN A 11 7.95 -0.09 -15.50
C GLN A 11 8.16 -0.74 -14.13
N PRO A 12 8.85 -0.08 -13.18
CA PRO A 12 9.16 -0.67 -11.89
C PRO A 12 7.94 -0.82 -10.99
N ASP A 13 8.07 -1.66 -9.98
CA ASP A 13 7.16 -1.72 -8.84
C ASP A 13 7.85 -1.15 -7.61
N ASP A 14 7.08 -0.55 -6.70
CA ASP A 14 7.57 -0.11 -5.41
C ASP A 14 7.03 -1.04 -4.30
N TRP A 15 7.88 -1.86 -3.73
CA TRP A 15 7.48 -2.85 -2.73
C TRP A 15 7.44 -2.31 -1.29
N HIS A 16 7.65 -1.00 -1.08
CA HIS A 16 7.60 -0.40 0.25
C HIS A 16 7.30 1.09 0.17
N VAL A 17 6.04 1.46 0.13
CA VAL A 17 5.63 2.87 0.04
C VAL A 17 4.59 3.21 1.11
N HIS A 18 4.71 4.40 1.69
CA HIS A 18 3.75 4.95 2.63
C HIS A 18 2.85 5.95 1.91
N LEU A 19 1.62 5.58 1.63
CA LEU A 19 0.67 6.46 0.97
C LEU A 19 -0.13 7.33 1.96
N ARG A 20 0.00 7.03 3.25
CA ARG A 20 -0.61 7.81 4.33
C ARG A 20 -2.14 7.89 4.22
N GLU A 21 -2.72 9.03 4.64
CA GLU A 21 -4.16 9.28 4.66
C GLU A 21 -4.46 10.73 4.30
N GLY A 22 -5.75 11.02 4.08
CA GLY A 22 -6.23 12.38 3.84
C GLY A 22 -5.64 13.03 2.59
N ASP A 23 -5.34 14.32 2.69
CA ASP A 23 -4.83 15.08 1.54
C ASP A 23 -3.45 14.62 1.10
N MET A 24 -2.61 14.19 2.03
CA MET A 24 -1.29 13.63 1.71
C MET A 24 -1.42 12.39 0.84
N MET A 25 -2.38 11.51 1.13
CA MET A 25 -2.62 10.30 0.34
C MET A 25 -2.94 10.64 -1.12
N LYS A 26 -3.73 11.67 -1.37
CA LYS A 26 -4.06 12.11 -2.72
C LYS A 26 -2.82 12.52 -3.52
N VAL A 27 -1.92 13.27 -2.90
CA VAL A 27 -0.72 13.79 -3.54
C VAL A 27 0.30 12.67 -3.77
N VAL A 28 0.65 11.91 -2.72
CA VAL A 28 1.71 10.90 -2.81
C VAL A 28 1.30 9.70 -3.67
N THR A 29 0.02 9.33 -3.68
CA THR A 29 -0.48 8.24 -4.52
C THR A 29 -0.35 8.60 -6.00
N LYS A 30 -0.78 9.79 -6.38
CA LYS A 30 -0.62 10.26 -7.76
C LYS A 30 0.84 10.37 -8.18
N PHE A 31 1.70 10.86 -7.28
CA PHE A 31 3.12 10.97 -7.55
C PHE A 31 3.77 9.59 -7.77
N SER A 32 3.49 8.62 -6.88
CA SER A 32 3.99 7.24 -7.00
C SER A 32 3.51 6.56 -8.29
N SER A 33 2.27 6.84 -8.72
CA SER A 33 1.67 6.26 -9.93
C SER A 33 2.37 6.68 -11.23
N ARG A 34 3.12 7.75 -11.21
CA ARG A 34 3.86 8.23 -12.39
C ARG A 34 5.03 7.33 -12.77
N PHE A 35 5.64 6.69 -11.77
CA PHE A 35 6.89 5.96 -11.93
C PHE A 35 6.73 4.46 -11.75
N ASN A 36 5.69 4.02 -11.06
CA ASN A 36 5.51 2.63 -10.68
C ASN A 36 4.22 2.05 -11.27
N ASN A 37 4.27 0.77 -11.61
CA ASN A 37 3.11 0.02 -12.07
C ASN A 37 2.27 -0.51 -10.89
N ARG A 38 2.96 -1.05 -9.88
CA ARG A 38 2.36 -1.58 -8.66
C ARG A 38 3.12 -1.07 -7.44
N CYS A 39 2.45 -1.03 -6.30
CA CYS A 39 3.14 -0.78 -5.04
C CYS A 39 2.59 -1.65 -3.92
N VAL A 40 3.44 -1.95 -2.95
CA VAL A 40 3.03 -2.52 -1.66
C VAL A 40 2.92 -1.37 -0.66
N VAL A 41 1.69 -1.09 -0.25
CA VAL A 41 1.36 0.05 0.62
C VAL A 41 1.53 -0.35 2.07
N MET A 42 2.36 0.36 2.80
CA MET A 42 2.61 0.05 4.21
C MET A 42 1.38 0.30 5.06
N PRO A 43 1.02 -0.65 5.95
CA PRO A 43 -0.21 -0.60 6.72
C PRO A 43 -0.12 0.16 8.05
N ASN A 44 1.01 0.80 8.34
CA ASN A 44 1.24 1.53 9.60
C ASN A 44 0.68 2.95 9.55
N LEU A 45 -0.64 3.04 9.48
CA LEU A 45 -1.40 4.29 9.59
C LEU A 45 -1.60 4.66 11.05
N GLU A 46 -2.21 5.81 11.33
CA GLU A 46 -2.62 6.20 12.68
C GLU A 46 -3.49 5.11 13.34
N THR A 47 -4.45 4.57 12.59
CA THR A 47 -5.11 3.32 12.91
C THR A 47 -4.53 2.24 12.01
N PRO A 48 -3.64 1.37 12.51
CA PRO A 48 -3.01 0.34 11.69
C PRO A 48 -4.02 -0.62 11.08
N ILE A 49 -3.73 -1.09 9.87
CA ILE A 49 -4.62 -1.98 9.14
C ILE A 49 -4.38 -3.43 9.58
N THR A 50 -5.18 -3.89 10.53
CA THR A 50 -5.02 -5.17 11.19
C THR A 50 -6.04 -6.24 10.80
N ASN A 51 -7.06 -5.88 10.02
CA ASN A 51 -8.12 -6.80 9.62
C ASN A 51 -8.69 -6.45 8.24
N SER A 52 -9.52 -7.34 7.71
CA SER A 52 -10.11 -7.19 6.39
C SER A 52 -11.04 -5.98 6.26
N TYR A 53 -11.75 -5.64 7.32
CA TYR A 53 -12.65 -4.48 7.34
C TYR A 53 -11.89 -3.18 7.14
N LEU A 54 -10.84 -2.95 7.93
CA LEU A 54 -9.97 -1.78 7.80
C LEU A 54 -9.27 -1.73 6.45
N ALA A 55 -8.85 -2.89 5.95
CA ALA A 55 -8.24 -3.00 4.63
C ALA A 55 -9.18 -2.57 3.51
N ARG A 56 -10.42 -3.03 3.54
CA ARG A 56 -11.43 -2.66 2.55
C ARG A 56 -11.71 -1.17 2.56
N GLN A 57 -11.86 -0.57 3.74
CA GLN A 57 -12.07 0.87 3.87
C GLN A 57 -10.90 1.67 3.27
N TYR A 58 -9.68 1.27 3.55
CA TYR A 58 -8.50 1.93 3.03
C TYR A 58 -8.37 1.75 1.50
N LYS A 59 -8.62 0.54 0.99
CA LYS A 59 -8.60 0.26 -0.44
C LYS A 59 -9.67 1.05 -1.21
N GLU A 60 -10.84 1.26 -0.62
CA GLU A 60 -11.89 2.12 -1.21
C GLU A 60 -11.40 3.56 -1.37
N LYS A 61 -10.77 4.12 -0.34
CA LYS A 61 -10.19 5.47 -0.40
C LYS A 61 -9.12 5.56 -1.48
N LEU A 62 -8.24 4.57 -1.56
CA LEU A 62 -7.20 4.50 -2.59
C LEU A 62 -7.81 4.38 -3.99
N SER A 63 -8.86 3.59 -4.16
CA SER A 63 -9.52 3.39 -5.46
C SER A 63 -10.10 4.68 -6.03
N LEU A 64 -10.61 5.57 -5.18
CA LEU A 64 -11.11 6.87 -5.60
C LEU A 64 -9.99 7.74 -6.20
N ILE A 65 -8.76 7.59 -5.72
CA ILE A 65 -7.61 8.34 -6.20
C ILE A 65 -7.01 7.68 -7.45
N THR A 66 -6.99 6.35 -7.50
CA THR A 66 -6.33 5.58 -8.56
C THR A 66 -7.21 5.30 -9.77
N THR A 67 -8.50 5.66 -9.72
CA THR A 67 -9.41 5.51 -10.86
C THR A 67 -8.84 6.20 -12.10
N GLY A 68 -8.75 5.47 -13.22
CA GLY A 68 -8.16 5.97 -14.46
C GLY A 68 -6.64 5.98 -14.51
N LEU A 69 -5.96 5.63 -13.42
CA LEU A 69 -4.50 5.48 -13.38
C LEU A 69 -4.10 4.02 -13.63
N ASN A 70 -3.01 3.81 -14.34
CA ASN A 70 -2.44 2.47 -14.51
C ASN A 70 -1.53 2.15 -13.30
N PHE A 71 -2.16 1.96 -12.15
CA PHE A 71 -1.46 1.79 -10.88
C PHE A 71 -2.25 0.87 -9.95
N THR A 72 -1.62 -0.21 -9.51
CA THR A 72 -2.21 -1.20 -8.62
C THR A 72 -1.59 -1.10 -7.23
N THR A 73 -2.44 -0.97 -6.21
CA THR A 73 -2.02 -0.96 -4.80
C THR A 73 -2.25 -2.32 -4.18
N LEU A 74 -1.22 -2.87 -3.57
CA LEU A 74 -1.23 -4.14 -2.83
C LEU A 74 -1.06 -3.84 -1.35
N LEU A 75 -1.84 -4.48 -0.49
CA LEU A 75 -1.88 -4.13 0.93
C LEU A 75 -1.53 -5.34 1.80
N PRO A 76 -0.47 -5.29 2.61
CA PRO A 76 -0.22 -6.26 3.66
C PRO A 76 -1.00 -5.92 4.94
N CYS A 77 -1.27 -6.92 5.75
CA CYS A 77 -1.83 -6.75 7.09
C CYS A 77 -0.75 -6.27 8.07
N TYR A 78 -1.08 -5.32 8.93
CA TYR A 78 -0.23 -4.98 10.08
C TYR A 78 -0.34 -6.11 11.12
N LEU A 79 0.77 -6.78 11.39
CA LEU A 79 0.79 -7.94 12.27
C LEU A 79 0.77 -7.51 13.74
N ILE A 80 -0.20 -8.03 14.50
CA ILE A 80 -0.35 -7.81 15.94
C ILE A 80 -0.53 -9.14 16.65
N ASP A 81 -0.26 -9.17 17.97
CA ASP A 81 -0.36 -10.39 18.78
C ASP A 81 -1.78 -10.95 18.85
N THR A 82 -2.79 -10.08 18.76
CA THR A 82 -4.21 -10.42 18.82
C THR A 82 -4.86 -10.57 17.45
N LEU A 83 -4.07 -10.87 16.43
CA LEU A 83 -4.57 -11.03 15.06
C LEU A 83 -5.66 -12.10 14.99
N ASP A 84 -6.81 -11.76 14.39
CA ASP A 84 -7.82 -12.73 14.01
C ASP A 84 -7.33 -13.55 12.83
N LEU A 85 -6.88 -14.77 13.11
CA LEU A 85 -6.27 -15.63 12.10
C LEU A 85 -7.27 -16.07 11.03
N ASP A 86 -8.53 -16.27 11.37
CA ASP A 86 -9.56 -16.69 10.42
C ASP A 86 -9.88 -15.54 9.45
N ASP A 87 -10.01 -14.32 9.97
CA ASP A 87 -10.18 -13.13 9.13
C ASP A 87 -8.96 -12.91 8.21
N PHE A 88 -7.76 -13.08 8.74
CA PHE A 88 -6.53 -12.95 7.95
C PHE A 88 -6.46 -13.97 6.80
N LYS A 89 -6.78 -15.24 7.08
CA LYS A 89 -6.83 -16.29 6.07
C LYS A 89 -7.88 -16.00 4.99
N PHE A 90 -9.05 -15.54 5.42
CA PHE A 90 -10.10 -15.09 4.50
C PHE A 90 -9.60 -13.97 3.60
N ALA A 91 -8.99 -12.95 4.18
CA ALA A 91 -8.49 -11.79 3.45
C ALA A 91 -7.38 -12.14 2.45
N LEU A 92 -6.55 -13.14 2.77
CA LEU A 92 -5.56 -13.65 1.82
C LEU A 92 -6.22 -14.37 0.63
N ARG A 93 -7.23 -15.20 0.90
CA ARG A 93 -7.95 -15.92 -0.16
C ARG A 93 -8.71 -14.99 -1.10
N GLU A 94 -9.21 -13.89 -0.56
CA GLU A 94 -9.99 -12.89 -1.32
C GLU A 94 -9.11 -11.77 -1.91
N ASP A 95 -7.80 -11.92 -1.88
CA ASP A 95 -6.84 -10.92 -2.38
C ASP A 95 -7.00 -9.53 -1.74
N ILE A 96 -7.55 -9.46 -0.52
CA ILE A 96 -7.64 -8.23 0.28
C ILE A 96 -6.26 -7.91 0.84
N PHE A 97 -5.57 -8.91 1.38
CA PHE A 97 -4.19 -8.83 1.81
C PHE A 97 -3.28 -9.64 0.89
N VAL A 98 -2.06 -9.16 0.68
CA VAL A 98 -1.00 -9.88 -0.04
C VAL A 98 -0.02 -10.58 0.90
N GLY A 99 -0.13 -10.34 2.20
CA GLY A 99 0.75 -10.88 3.23
C GLY A 99 0.60 -10.12 4.53
N ALA A 100 1.59 -10.21 5.38
CA ALA A 100 1.65 -9.50 6.65
C ALA A 100 2.97 -8.75 6.81
N LYS A 101 2.92 -7.62 7.52
CA LYS A 101 4.08 -6.80 7.83
C LYS A 101 4.29 -6.76 9.35
N LEU A 102 5.46 -7.20 9.78
CA LEU A 102 5.89 -7.11 11.16
C LEU A 102 6.62 -5.78 11.38
N TYR A 103 6.19 -5.05 12.41
CA TYR A 103 6.86 -3.86 12.90
C TYR A 103 7.34 -4.10 14.33
N PRO A 104 8.64 -4.01 14.62
CA PRO A 104 9.10 -3.93 16.00
C PRO A 104 8.52 -2.69 16.69
N ILE A 105 8.20 -2.80 17.98
CA ILE A 105 7.63 -1.69 18.76
C ILE A 105 8.54 -0.45 18.65
N ASN A 106 7.94 0.69 18.35
CA ASN A 106 8.62 1.99 18.20
C ASN A 106 9.75 2.03 17.16
N ALA A 107 9.80 1.08 16.23
CA ALA A 107 10.85 1.05 15.21
C ALA A 107 10.61 2.06 14.07
N THR A 108 9.37 2.49 13.88
CA THR A 108 8.96 3.44 12.85
C THR A 108 7.71 4.20 13.27
N THR A 109 7.24 5.12 12.44
CA THR A 109 6.00 5.86 12.64
C THR A 109 4.82 4.89 12.79
N ASN A 110 3.95 5.11 13.79
CA ASN A 110 2.76 4.30 14.06
C ASN A 110 3.06 2.81 14.26
N SER A 111 4.13 2.49 15.00
CA SER A 111 4.51 1.10 15.33
C SER A 111 4.52 0.84 16.85
N SER A 112 3.63 1.50 17.57
CA SER A 112 3.46 1.31 19.01
C SER A 112 2.68 0.03 19.36
#